data_bd5241ce79937b1ce5ceab2056f11439
#
_entry.id   bd5241ce79937b1ce5ceab2056f11439
#
_cell.length_a   1.000
_cell.length_b   1.000
_cell.length_c   1.000
_cell.angle_alpha   90.00
_cell.angle_beta   90.00
_cell.angle_gamma   90.00
#
_symmetry.space_group_name_H-M   'P 1'
#
loop_
_entity.id
_entity.type
_entity.pdbx_description
1 polymer ?
#
loop_
_entity_poly.entity_id
_entity_poly.type
_entity_poly.pdbx_seq_one_letter_code
_entity_poly.pdbx_strand_id
1 'polypeptide(L)'
;MLNEPVAVVFPGQGSQKPGMAEHLVERALDLCARWMDRASAILGWDVARMCSEGGASDLRRTSVTQPAVFTVSVITWRLLHRSGLRPSFVAGHSLGEYSACLLYTSDAADDLLCVD
;
A
#
# COMPACT_ATOMS: atom_id res chain seq x y z
N MET A 1 6.71 0.14 21.74
CA MET A 1 7.50 -0.33 20.59
C MET A 1 7.65 -1.84 20.65
N LEU A 2 7.54 -2.51 19.55
CA LEU A 2 7.68 -3.96 19.48
C LEU A 2 9.15 -4.34 19.64
N ASN A 3 9.44 -5.25 20.58
CA ASN A 3 10.79 -5.76 20.81
C ASN A 3 11.07 -7.05 20.05
N GLU A 4 10.04 -7.65 19.45
CA GLU A 4 10.15 -8.88 18.69
C GLU A 4 10.30 -8.58 17.20
N PRO A 5 10.93 -9.48 16.44
CA PRO A 5 11.00 -9.33 14.99
C PRO A 5 9.60 -9.21 14.37
N VAL A 6 9.48 -8.32 13.41
CA VAL A 6 8.22 -8.06 12.70
C VAL A 6 8.45 -8.28 11.22
N ALA A 7 7.55 -9.00 10.59
CA ALA A 7 7.50 -9.14 9.14
C ALA A 7 6.37 -8.26 8.60
N VAL A 8 6.65 -7.54 7.52
CA VAL A 8 5.63 -6.79 6.79
C VAL A 8 5.35 -7.51 5.49
N VAL A 9 4.09 -7.85 5.27
CA VAL A 9 3.65 -8.61 4.11
C VAL A 9 2.69 -7.76 3.29
N PHE A 10 2.94 -7.69 2.00
CA PHE A 10 2.12 -6.91 1.08
C PHE A 10 1.24 -7.82 0.23
N PRO A 11 -0.08 -7.56 0.17
CA PRO A 11 -0.99 -8.39 -0.59
C PRO A 11 -0.93 -8.08 -2.08
N GLY A 12 -1.43 -9.03 -2.86
CA GLY A 12 -1.58 -8.88 -4.29
C GLY A 12 -3.02 -8.68 -4.72
N GLN A 13 -3.26 -8.86 -6.02
CA GLN A 13 -4.60 -8.79 -6.59
C GLN A 13 -5.49 -9.86 -5.95
N GLY A 14 -6.70 -9.47 -5.58
CA GLY A 14 -7.64 -10.32 -4.83
C GLY A 14 -7.89 -9.80 -3.42
N SER A 15 -7.03 -8.92 -2.90
CA SER A 15 -7.22 -8.33 -1.58
C SER A 15 -8.05 -7.05 -1.59
N GLN A 16 -8.34 -6.51 -2.79
CA GLN A 16 -9.12 -5.29 -2.92
C GLN A 16 -10.57 -5.49 -2.48
N LYS A 17 -11.12 -4.44 -1.86
CA LYS A 17 -12.54 -4.41 -1.50
C LYS A 17 -13.03 -2.95 -1.48
N PRO A 18 -14.33 -2.72 -1.73
CA PRO A 18 -14.89 -1.38 -1.60
C PRO A 18 -14.61 -0.80 -0.21
N GLY A 19 -14.20 0.46 -0.17
CA GLY A 19 -13.89 1.13 1.09
C GLY A 19 -12.57 0.74 1.74
N MET A 20 -11.69 0.05 1.01
CA MET A 20 -10.42 -0.44 1.59
C MET A 20 -9.49 0.64 2.11
N ALA A 21 -9.66 1.89 1.67
CA ALA A 21 -8.85 3.02 2.13
C ALA A 21 -9.50 3.83 3.24
N GLU A 22 -10.68 3.44 3.71
CA GLU A 22 -11.47 4.23 4.65
C GLU A 22 -10.71 4.55 5.94
N HIS A 23 -10.10 3.54 6.54
CA HIS A 23 -9.32 3.75 7.77
C HIS A 23 -8.08 4.60 7.56
N LEU A 24 -7.48 4.52 6.38
CA LEU A 24 -6.32 5.34 6.05
C LEU A 24 -6.70 6.81 5.93
N VAL A 25 -7.83 7.10 5.31
CA VAL A 25 -8.33 8.48 5.18
C VAL A 25 -8.56 9.08 6.56
N GLU A 26 -9.15 8.32 7.47
CA GLU A 26 -9.40 8.79 8.84
C GLU A 26 -8.11 9.02 9.63
N ARG A 27 -7.11 8.16 9.47
CA ARG A 27 -5.91 8.18 10.30
C ARG A 27 -4.75 8.94 9.68
N ALA A 28 -4.71 9.06 8.37
CA ALA A 28 -3.57 9.61 7.64
C ALA A 28 -4.03 10.38 6.41
N LEU A 29 -4.90 11.36 6.60
CA LEU A 29 -5.45 12.16 5.51
C LEU A 29 -4.36 12.81 4.67
N ASP A 30 -3.30 13.30 5.31
CA ASP A 30 -2.17 13.93 4.62
C ASP A 30 -1.45 12.97 3.67
N LEU A 31 -1.19 11.74 4.12
CA LEU A 31 -0.56 10.72 3.29
C LEU A 31 -1.48 10.27 2.16
N CYS A 32 -2.78 10.11 2.46
CA CYS A 32 -3.75 9.74 1.43
C CYS A 32 -3.81 10.81 0.33
N ALA A 33 -3.93 12.08 0.70
CA ALA A 33 -3.97 13.17 -0.26
C ALA A 33 -2.70 13.16 -1.12
N ARG A 34 -1.54 13.09 -0.48
CA ARG A 34 -0.26 13.14 -1.19
C ARG A 34 -0.09 12.01 -2.20
N TRP A 35 -0.28 10.78 -1.75
CA TRP A 35 0.01 9.61 -2.59
C TRP A 35 -1.11 9.29 -3.57
N MET A 36 -2.36 9.47 -3.17
CA MET A 36 -3.49 9.26 -4.07
C MET A 36 -3.57 10.32 -5.17
N ASP A 37 -3.25 11.57 -4.85
CA ASP A 37 -3.22 12.63 -5.86
C ASP A 37 -2.11 12.39 -6.88
N ARG A 38 -0.94 11.96 -6.43
CA ARG A 38 0.15 11.61 -7.34
C ARG A 38 -0.20 10.43 -8.23
N ALA A 39 -0.77 9.39 -7.64
CA ALA A 39 -1.20 8.22 -8.41
C ALA A 39 -2.27 8.61 -9.45
N SER A 40 -3.23 9.43 -9.05
CA SER A 40 -4.30 9.91 -9.95
C SER A 40 -3.74 10.70 -11.11
N ALA A 41 -2.75 11.56 -10.86
CA ALA A 41 -2.11 12.34 -11.91
C ALA A 41 -1.39 11.45 -12.92
N ILE A 42 -0.75 10.37 -12.46
CA ILE A 42 -0.05 9.43 -13.33
C ILE A 42 -1.03 8.55 -14.12
N LEU A 43 -2.06 8.06 -13.45
CA LEU A 43 -2.98 7.07 -14.03
C LEU A 43 -4.09 7.67 -14.87
N GLY A 44 -4.43 8.94 -14.65
CA GLY A 44 -5.49 9.61 -15.39
C GLY A 44 -6.91 9.34 -14.85
N TRP A 45 -7.03 8.79 -13.65
CA TRP A 45 -8.33 8.60 -12.99
C TRP A 45 -8.17 8.81 -11.48
N ASP A 46 -9.30 9.05 -10.82
CA ASP A 46 -9.33 9.40 -9.39
C ASP A 46 -9.18 8.16 -8.51
N VAL A 47 -7.96 7.93 -8.01
CA VAL A 47 -7.63 6.76 -7.20
C VAL A 47 -8.36 6.79 -5.85
N ALA A 48 -8.42 7.95 -5.20
CA ALA A 48 -9.09 8.08 -3.91
C ALA A 48 -10.57 7.73 -4.02
N ARG A 49 -11.22 8.27 -5.05
CA ARG A 49 -12.64 8.01 -5.28
C ARG A 49 -12.90 6.53 -5.60
N MET A 50 -12.05 5.93 -6.40
CA MET A 50 -12.19 4.52 -6.74
C MET A 50 -12.03 3.64 -5.49
N CYS A 51 -11.06 3.93 -4.63
CA CYS A 51 -10.84 3.16 -3.40
C CYS A 51 -11.98 3.30 -2.40
N SER A 52 -12.64 4.46 -2.35
CA SER A 52 -13.71 4.72 -1.39
C SER A 52 -15.10 4.40 -1.92
N GLU A 53 -15.37 4.68 -3.19
CA GLU A 53 -16.71 4.58 -3.79
C GLU A 53 -16.81 3.53 -4.89
N GLY A 54 -15.69 3.00 -5.37
CA GLY A 54 -15.70 2.01 -6.45
C GLY A 54 -16.41 0.74 -6.02
N GLY A 55 -17.26 0.23 -6.91
CA GLY A 55 -17.96 -1.03 -6.68
C GLY A 55 -17.04 -2.23 -6.86
N ALA A 56 -17.49 -3.39 -6.38
CA ALA A 56 -16.70 -4.63 -6.47
C ALA A 56 -16.34 -4.97 -7.93
N SER A 57 -17.22 -4.71 -8.88
CA SER A 57 -16.96 -5.01 -10.29
C SER A 57 -15.88 -4.09 -10.88
N ASP A 58 -15.87 -2.82 -10.51
CA ASP A 58 -14.83 -1.88 -10.94
C ASP A 58 -13.47 -2.27 -10.37
N LEU A 59 -13.44 -2.64 -9.11
CA LEU A 59 -12.22 -3.03 -8.42
C LEU A 59 -11.66 -4.39 -8.85
N ARG A 60 -12.42 -5.19 -9.58
CA ARG A 60 -11.93 -6.46 -10.14
C ARG A 60 -11.14 -6.29 -11.45
N ARG A 61 -11.25 -5.15 -12.10
CA ARG A 61 -10.49 -4.89 -13.32
C ARG A 61 -9.02 -4.73 -12.98
N THR A 62 -8.17 -5.53 -13.62
CA THR A 62 -6.72 -5.54 -13.33
C THR A 62 -6.09 -4.15 -13.47
N SER A 63 -6.49 -3.38 -14.48
CA SER A 63 -5.97 -2.02 -14.70
C SER A 63 -6.35 -1.05 -13.58
N VAL A 64 -7.36 -1.37 -12.79
CA VAL A 64 -7.79 -0.59 -11.62
C VAL A 64 -7.24 -1.20 -10.34
N THR A 65 -7.40 -2.52 -10.18
CA THR A 65 -7.02 -3.23 -8.96
C THR A 65 -5.55 -3.08 -8.62
N GLN A 66 -4.67 -3.31 -9.58
CA GLN A 66 -3.23 -3.32 -9.30
C GLN A 66 -2.73 -1.96 -8.81
N PRO A 67 -2.98 -0.84 -9.52
CA PRO A 67 -2.57 0.46 -9.00
C PRO A 67 -3.24 0.83 -7.68
N ALA A 68 -4.51 0.48 -7.50
CA ALA A 68 -5.24 0.80 -6.28
C ALA A 68 -4.64 0.06 -5.07
N VAL A 69 -4.43 -1.25 -5.17
CA VAL A 69 -3.83 -2.04 -4.09
C VAL A 69 -2.41 -1.57 -3.80
N PHE A 70 -1.62 -1.30 -4.83
CA PHE A 70 -0.26 -0.80 -4.65
C PHE A 70 -0.27 0.53 -3.88
N THR A 71 -1.12 1.47 -4.29
CA THR A 71 -1.20 2.79 -3.64
C THR A 71 -1.62 2.66 -2.17
N VAL A 72 -2.64 1.87 -1.88
CA VAL A 72 -3.10 1.64 -0.51
C VAL A 72 -1.99 0.99 0.32
N SER A 73 -1.26 0.04 -0.25
CA SER A 73 -0.14 -0.62 0.44
C SER A 73 0.97 0.37 0.77
N VAL A 74 1.33 1.25 -0.16
CA VAL A 74 2.36 2.28 0.07
C VAL A 74 1.94 3.22 1.19
N ILE A 75 0.69 3.70 1.16
CA ILE A 75 0.18 4.61 2.20
C ILE A 75 0.18 3.92 3.55
N THR A 76 -0.29 2.68 3.62
CA THR A 76 -0.31 1.90 4.87
C THR A 76 1.09 1.75 5.43
N TRP A 77 2.04 1.40 4.57
CA TRP A 77 3.44 1.29 4.99
C TRP A 77 3.97 2.62 5.51
N ARG A 78 3.73 3.72 4.80
CA ARG A 78 4.20 5.04 5.24
C ARG A 78 3.63 5.43 6.60
N LEU A 79 2.37 5.09 6.84
CA LEU A 79 1.74 5.34 8.14
C LEU A 79 2.41 4.52 9.26
N LEU A 80 2.63 3.24 9.02
CA LEU A 80 3.28 2.36 10.00
C LEU A 80 4.71 2.81 10.27
N HIS A 81 5.45 3.17 9.24
CA HIS A 81 6.81 3.67 9.37
C HIS A 81 6.86 4.97 10.18
N ARG A 82 5.94 5.89 9.88
CA ARG A 82 5.81 7.15 10.62
C ARG A 82 5.51 6.92 12.10
N SER A 83 4.78 5.84 12.39
CA SER A 83 4.44 5.45 13.77
C SER A 83 5.58 4.73 14.49
N GLY A 84 6.68 4.47 13.83
CA GLY A 84 7.87 3.87 14.44
C GLY A 84 8.12 2.41 14.12
N LEU A 85 7.28 1.79 13.28
CA LEU A 85 7.49 0.38 12.92
C LEU A 85 8.74 0.24 12.06
N ARG A 86 9.58 -0.74 12.43
CA ARG A 86 10.79 -1.10 11.67
C ARG A 86 10.77 -2.62 11.48
N PRO A 87 10.44 -3.12 10.28
CA PRO A 87 10.37 -4.56 10.04
C PRO A 87 11.76 -5.18 9.93
N SER A 88 11.86 -6.43 10.30
CA SER A 88 13.06 -7.24 10.07
C SER A 88 12.99 -7.95 8.73
N PHE A 89 11.78 -8.24 8.25
CA PHE A 89 11.54 -8.95 6.99
C PHE A 89 10.42 -8.27 6.24
N VAL A 90 10.51 -8.29 4.91
CA VAL A 90 9.42 -7.88 4.04
C VAL A 90 9.15 -8.97 3.01
N ALA A 91 7.90 -9.14 2.67
CA ALA A 91 7.48 -10.10 1.66
C ALA A 91 6.31 -9.53 0.88
N GLY A 92 6.16 -9.98 -0.35
CA GLY A 92 5.04 -9.57 -1.19
C GLY A 92 4.52 -10.75 -1.98
N HIS A 93 3.21 -10.84 -2.11
CA HIS A 93 2.56 -11.86 -2.93
C HIS A 93 2.18 -11.26 -4.28
N SER A 94 2.78 -11.74 -5.37
CA SER A 94 2.52 -11.27 -6.73
C SER A 94 2.73 -9.75 -6.83
N LEU A 95 1.65 -8.97 -7.04
CA LEU A 95 1.69 -7.50 -7.06
C LEU A 95 2.39 -6.92 -5.83
N GLY A 96 2.20 -7.55 -4.67
CA GLY A 96 2.81 -7.08 -3.42
C GLY A 96 4.32 -7.06 -3.44
N GLU A 97 4.97 -7.77 -4.36
CA GLU A 97 6.42 -7.70 -4.53
C GLU A 97 6.88 -6.29 -4.88
N TYR A 98 6.11 -5.54 -5.66
CA TYR A 98 6.45 -4.15 -5.99
C TYR A 98 6.43 -3.27 -4.74
N SER A 99 5.46 -3.47 -3.86
CA SER A 99 5.38 -2.74 -2.60
C SER A 99 6.55 -3.10 -1.68
N ALA A 100 6.87 -4.38 -1.58
CA ALA A 100 8.00 -4.86 -0.78
C ALA A 100 9.32 -4.33 -1.32
N CYS A 101 9.51 -4.31 -2.64
CA CYS A 101 10.71 -3.78 -3.27
C CYS A 101 10.84 -2.28 -3.05
N LEU A 102 9.77 -1.53 -3.12
CA LEU A 102 9.79 -0.09 -2.85
C LEU A 102 10.24 0.17 -1.41
N LEU A 103 9.69 -0.56 -0.45
CA LEU A 103 10.11 -0.46 0.94
C LEU A 103 11.59 -0.80 1.10
N TYR A 104 12.02 -1.91 0.53
CA TYR A 104 13.39 -2.39 0.61
C TYR A 104 14.41 -1.38 0.07
N THR A 105 14.07 -0.73 -1.05
CA THR A 105 15.01 0.18 -1.71
C THR A 105 14.98 1.60 -1.14
N SER A 106 13.90 2.02 -0.51
CA SER A 106 13.72 3.43 -0.14
C SER A 106 13.98 3.73 1.34
N ASP A 107 13.83 2.76 2.24
CA ASP A 107 13.86 3.07 3.67
C ASP A 107 15.05 2.44 4.40
N ALA A 108 15.01 1.22 4.81
CA ALA A 108 16.03 0.61 5.65
C ALA A 108 16.64 -0.60 4.97
N ALA A 109 17.07 -0.43 3.73
CA ALA A 109 17.48 -1.51 2.85
C ALA A 109 18.58 -2.41 3.43
N ASP A 110 19.52 -1.83 4.19
CA ASP A 110 20.67 -2.57 4.70
C ASP A 110 20.29 -3.64 5.73
N ASP A 111 19.18 -3.44 6.42
CA ASP A 111 18.75 -4.31 7.51
C ASP A 111 17.55 -5.18 7.15
N LEU A 112 17.08 -5.11 5.90
CA LEU A 112 15.89 -5.81 5.47
C LEU A 112 16.23 -7.02 4.62
N LEU A 113 15.45 -8.09 4.79
CA LEU A 113 15.48 -9.25 3.94
C LEU A 113 14.17 -9.30 3.14
N CYS A 114 14.28 -9.22 1.82
CA CYS A 114 13.11 -9.29 0.94
C CYS A 114 12.86 -10.73 0.53
N VAL A 115 11.63 -11.20 0.75
CA VAL A 115 11.22 -12.58 0.46
C VAL A 115 10.02 -12.57 -0.48
N ASP A 116 10.03 -13.43 -1.47
CA ASP A 116 8.93 -13.59 -2.42
C ASP A 116 7.69 -14.25 -1.78
#